data_b0d12205a0939c06ef079660e07024a3
#
_entry.id   b0d12205a0939c06ef079660e07024a3
#
_cell.length_a   1.000
_cell.length_b   1.000
_cell.length_c   1.000
_cell.angle_alpha   90.00
_cell.angle_beta   90.00
_cell.angle_gamma   90.00
#
_symmetry.space_group_name_H-M   'P 1'
#
loop_
_entity.id
_entity.type
_entity.pdbx_description
1 polymer ?
#
loop_
_entity_poly.entity_id
_entity_poly.type
_entity_poly.pdbx_seq_one_letter_code
_entity_poly.pdbx_strand_id
1 'polypeptide(L)'
;MRLIKNNHAEIITKTIPGISSISAAAALNDFDLLKKGETLIIKECPSSEYELTTLIRESKANKTVLAIMKVGKRWNLVREILKKEDIISTSLIALSVGMPDQIIQYASQYKKEFMPYFSLILIRFD
;
A
#
# COMPACT_ATOMS: atom_id res chain seq x y z
N MET A 1 -11.84 -22.72 10.45
CA MET A 1 -11.53 -22.07 10.85
C MET A 1 -11.23 -22.31 11.27
N ARG A 2 -11.35 -22.85 11.14
CA ARG A 2 -10.79 -22.58 11.42
C ARG A 2 -10.85 -22.59 11.32
N LEU A 3 -11.03 -23.03 10.75
CA LEU A 3 -10.72 -22.61 10.70
C LEU A 3 -10.81 -22.56 10.70
N ILE A 4 -11.06 -22.93 10.45
CA ILE A 4 -10.82 -22.38 10.52
C ILE A 4 -10.42 -22.72 10.78
N LYS A 5 -10.37 -23.15 10.79
CA LYS A 5 -9.77 -22.96 11.13
C LYS A 5 -9.70 -23.24 11.13
N ASN A 6 -10.02 -24.01 10.96
CA ASN A 6 -9.82 -23.83 10.89
C ASN A 6 -10.08 -23.99 10.54
N ASN A 7 -10.51 -24.30 10.33
CA ASN A 7 -10.63 -23.85 9.84
C ASN A 7 -10.89 -23.31 9.41
N HIS A 8 -10.70 -23.88 8.27
CA HIS A 8 -10.93 -22.48 8.32
C HIS A 8 -9.66 -21.65 8.32
N ALA A 9 -8.69 -22.05 8.99
CA ALA A 9 -7.42 -21.37 9.08
C ALA A 9 -6.71 -21.29 7.73
N GLU A 10 -6.85 -22.29 6.89
CA GLU A 10 -6.21 -22.27 5.57
C GLU A 10 -6.79 -21.20 4.65
N ILE A 11 -8.08 -20.98 4.74
CA ILE A 11 -8.73 -19.95 3.94
C ILE A 11 -8.20 -18.57 4.34
N ILE A 12 -8.05 -18.35 5.63
CA ILE A 12 -7.49 -17.10 6.14
C ILE A 12 -6.07 -16.91 5.63
N THR A 13 -5.28 -17.97 5.61
CA THR A 13 -3.90 -17.90 5.16
C THR A 13 -3.83 -17.47 3.68
N LYS A 14 -4.76 -17.92 2.85
CA LYS A 14 -4.76 -17.53 1.44
C LYS A 14 -5.12 -16.08 1.22
N THR A 15 -5.92 -15.48 2.09
CA THR A 15 -6.30 -14.08 1.97
C THR A 15 -5.34 -13.13 2.65
N ILE A 16 -4.52 -13.66 3.56
CA ILE A 16 -3.61 -12.88 4.38
C ILE A 16 -2.31 -12.43 3.70
N PRO A 17 -1.78 -13.09 2.63
CA PRO A 17 -0.47 -12.70 2.09
C PRO A 17 -0.32 -11.19 1.82
N GLY A 18 -1.37 -10.54 1.33
CA GLY A 18 -1.34 -9.10 1.11
C GLY A 18 -1.22 -8.32 2.41
N ILE A 19 -1.98 -8.72 3.43
CA ILE A 19 -1.95 -8.08 4.74
C ILE A 19 -0.59 -8.30 5.41
N SER A 20 -0.03 -9.51 5.29
CA SER A 20 1.29 -9.82 5.83
C SER A 20 2.37 -8.97 5.18
N SER A 21 2.27 -8.75 3.87
CA SER A 21 3.22 -7.89 3.16
C SER A 21 3.13 -6.45 3.63
N ILE A 22 1.92 -5.96 3.89
CA ILE A 22 1.71 -4.62 4.42
C ILE A 22 2.36 -4.46 5.79
N SER A 23 2.11 -5.41 6.68
CA SER A 23 2.68 -5.38 8.02
C SER A 23 4.21 -5.48 8.00
N ALA A 24 4.74 -6.36 7.15
CA ALA A 24 6.18 -6.54 7.02
C ALA A 24 6.84 -5.27 6.48
N ALA A 25 6.24 -4.64 5.46
CA ALA A 25 6.78 -3.42 4.88
C ALA A 25 6.79 -2.29 5.91
N ALA A 26 5.70 -2.15 6.65
CA ALA A 26 5.59 -1.10 7.67
C ALA A 26 6.63 -1.29 8.77
N ALA A 27 6.80 -2.53 9.25
CA ALA A 27 7.74 -2.83 10.31
C ALA A 27 9.19 -2.57 9.90
N LEU A 28 9.54 -2.88 8.65
CA LEU A 28 10.90 -2.71 8.16
C LEU A 28 11.33 -1.26 8.04
N ASN A 29 10.39 -0.33 7.99
CA ASN A 29 10.71 1.09 7.82
C ASN A 29 10.08 1.96 8.90
N ASP A 30 9.72 1.38 10.04
CA ASP A 30 9.08 2.09 11.15
C ASP A 30 7.89 2.93 10.73
N PHE A 31 7.11 2.41 9.79
CA PHE A 31 5.93 3.08 9.30
C PHE A 31 4.72 2.70 10.16
N ASP A 32 4.09 3.68 10.78
CA ASP A 32 2.91 3.43 11.61
C ASP A 32 1.69 3.16 10.72
N LEU A 33 1.19 1.93 10.75
CA LEU A 33 -0.01 1.57 9.99
C LEU A 33 -1.25 2.23 10.56
N LEU A 34 -1.37 2.21 11.88
CA LEU A 34 -2.54 2.82 12.53
C LEU A 34 -2.13 3.51 13.81
N LYS A 35 -2.53 4.76 13.93
CA LYS A 35 -2.51 5.49 15.19
C LYS A 35 -3.93 5.50 15.74
N LYS A 36 -4.08 5.87 17.01
CA LYS A 36 -5.38 5.89 17.64
C LYS A 36 -6.36 6.75 16.84
N GLY A 37 -7.53 6.21 16.56
CA GLY A 37 -8.57 6.93 15.85
C GLY A 37 -8.45 6.90 14.34
N GLU A 38 -7.46 6.21 13.80
CA GLU A 38 -7.28 6.08 12.35
C GLU A 38 -7.91 4.82 11.80
N THR A 39 -8.18 4.84 10.52
CA THR A 39 -8.71 3.70 9.78
C THR A 39 -7.70 3.31 8.71
N LEU A 40 -7.54 2.02 8.48
CA LEU A 40 -6.72 1.51 7.39
C LEU A 40 -7.63 0.98 6.29
N ILE A 41 -7.45 1.48 5.06
CA ILE A 41 -8.14 0.95 3.89
C ILE A 41 -7.12 0.26 3.00
N ILE A 42 -7.42 -1.00 2.65
CA ILE A 42 -6.61 -1.80 1.75
C ILE A 42 -7.37 -1.93 0.44
N LYS A 43 -6.76 -1.52 -0.66
CA LYS A 43 -7.43 -1.50 -1.95
C LYS A 43 -6.47 -1.83 -3.08
N GLU A 44 -7.00 -2.47 -4.13
CA GLU A 44 -6.22 -2.61 -5.36
C GLU A 44 -6.13 -1.24 -6.03
N CYS A 45 -5.03 -1.00 -6.73
CA CYS A 45 -4.82 0.28 -7.38
C CYS A 45 -5.95 0.57 -8.38
N PRO A 46 -6.66 1.71 -8.22
CA PRO A 46 -7.69 2.07 -9.18
C PRO A 46 -7.13 2.26 -10.59
N SER A 47 -7.95 2.03 -11.59
CA SER A 47 -7.53 2.12 -12.99
C SER A 47 -7.62 3.53 -13.57
N SER A 48 -8.33 4.44 -12.92
CA SER A 48 -8.48 5.80 -13.43
C SER A 48 -7.87 6.83 -12.49
N GLU A 49 -7.43 7.92 -13.08
CA GLU A 49 -6.89 9.06 -12.34
C GLU A 49 -7.92 9.63 -11.37
N TYR A 50 -9.16 9.75 -11.84
CA TYR A 50 -10.24 10.28 -11.03
C TYR A 50 -10.49 9.44 -9.78
N GLU A 51 -10.59 8.13 -9.96
CA GLU A 51 -10.83 7.23 -8.82
C GLU A 51 -9.72 7.30 -7.80
N LEU A 52 -8.47 7.28 -8.26
CA LEU A 52 -7.32 7.33 -7.35
C LEU A 52 -7.23 8.67 -6.63
N THR A 53 -7.44 9.76 -7.36
CA THR A 53 -7.40 11.10 -6.76
C THR A 53 -8.49 11.26 -5.70
N THR A 54 -9.70 10.78 -6.01
CA THR A 54 -10.83 10.84 -5.07
C THR A 54 -10.52 10.02 -3.82
N LEU A 55 -9.99 8.81 -4.00
CA LEU A 55 -9.63 7.95 -2.87
C LEU A 55 -8.61 8.63 -1.95
N ILE A 56 -7.59 9.23 -2.54
CA ILE A 56 -6.54 9.91 -1.76
C ILE A 56 -7.11 11.12 -1.01
N ARG A 57 -7.91 11.94 -1.68
CA ARG A 57 -8.46 13.13 -1.04
C ARG A 57 -9.45 12.81 0.06
N GLU A 58 -10.29 11.81 -0.14
CA GLU A 58 -11.22 11.37 0.89
C GLU A 58 -10.48 10.79 2.09
N SER A 59 -9.44 10.03 1.83
CA SER A 59 -8.64 9.44 2.90
C SER A 59 -7.93 10.51 3.72
N LYS A 60 -7.41 11.54 3.06
CA LYS A 60 -6.78 12.66 3.74
C LYS A 60 -7.77 13.37 4.67
N ALA A 61 -8.99 13.58 4.20
CA ALA A 61 -10.02 14.27 4.97
C ALA A 61 -10.48 13.46 6.19
N ASN A 62 -10.40 12.14 6.11
CA ASN A 62 -10.96 11.24 7.13
C ASN A 62 -9.90 10.53 7.97
N LYS A 63 -8.65 11.00 7.97
CA LYS A 63 -7.56 10.40 8.74
C LYS A 63 -7.44 8.91 8.46
N THR A 64 -7.47 8.55 7.20
CA THR A 64 -7.40 7.16 6.74
C THR A 64 -6.02 6.88 6.18
N VAL A 65 -5.43 5.78 6.64
CA VAL A 65 -4.19 5.26 6.06
C VAL A 65 -4.56 4.38 4.88
N LEU A 66 -3.87 4.56 3.75
CA LEU A 66 -4.13 3.77 2.56
C LEU A 66 -3.03 2.76 2.32
N ALA A 67 -3.43 1.53 1.98
CA ALA A 67 -2.53 0.52 1.45
C ALA A 67 -3.04 0.17 0.05
N ILE A 68 -2.35 0.67 -0.96
CA ILE A 68 -2.74 0.45 -2.36
C ILE A 68 -1.90 -0.67 -2.91
N MET A 69 -2.55 -1.73 -3.38
CA MET A 69 -1.89 -2.95 -3.83
C MET A 69 -1.93 -3.08 -5.35
N LYS A 70 -1.03 -3.92 -5.89
CA LYS A 70 -0.99 -4.25 -7.32
C LYS A 70 -0.81 -3.01 -8.20
N VAL A 71 0.10 -2.15 -7.79
CA VAL A 71 0.36 -0.90 -8.52
C VAL A 71 0.95 -1.20 -9.91
N GLY A 72 2.02 -1.98 -9.96
CA GLY A 72 2.59 -2.46 -11.21
C GLY A 72 2.74 -1.39 -12.29
N LYS A 73 2.08 -1.62 -13.41
CA LYS A 73 2.16 -0.74 -14.58
C LYS A 73 1.52 0.62 -14.37
N ARG A 74 0.71 0.78 -13.33
CA ARG A 74 0.06 2.06 -13.04
C ARG A 74 0.94 3.02 -12.26
N TRP A 75 2.19 2.63 -12.00
CA TRP A 75 3.08 3.44 -11.19
C TRP A 75 3.23 4.88 -11.72
N ASN A 76 3.34 5.07 -13.03
CA ASN A 76 3.47 6.43 -13.57
C ASN A 76 2.27 7.31 -13.21
N LEU A 77 1.05 6.77 -13.32
CA LEU A 77 -0.16 7.48 -12.94
C LEU A 77 -0.15 7.80 -11.44
N VAL A 78 0.15 6.80 -10.63
CA VAL A 78 0.18 6.95 -9.18
C VAL A 78 1.21 8.00 -8.78
N ARG A 79 2.41 7.92 -9.35
CA ARG A 79 3.49 8.86 -9.03
C ARG A 79 3.06 10.31 -9.28
N GLU A 80 2.43 10.57 -10.43
CA GLU A 80 2.00 11.93 -10.76
C GLU A 80 0.96 12.45 -9.77
N ILE A 81 0.05 11.58 -9.34
CA ILE A 81 -0.96 11.97 -8.36
C ILE A 81 -0.33 12.22 -6.99
N LEU A 82 0.63 11.38 -6.58
CA LEU A 82 1.34 11.58 -5.32
C LEU A 82 2.09 12.92 -5.32
N LYS A 83 2.64 13.32 -6.47
CA LYS A 83 3.29 14.62 -6.61
C LYS A 83 2.28 15.76 -6.50
N LYS A 84 1.15 15.65 -7.19
CA LYS A 84 0.11 16.69 -7.15
C LYS A 84 -0.45 16.88 -5.75
N GLU A 85 -0.62 15.81 -5.01
CA GLU A 85 -1.16 15.88 -3.65
C GLU A 85 -0.08 16.13 -2.59
N ASP A 86 1.17 16.30 -3.03
CA ASP A 86 2.31 16.61 -2.17
C ASP A 86 2.58 15.57 -1.09
N ILE A 87 2.44 14.31 -1.45
CA ILE A 87 2.67 13.19 -0.53
C ILE A 87 3.68 12.17 -1.04
N ILE A 88 4.39 12.48 -2.12
CA ILE A 88 5.35 11.53 -2.70
C ILE A 88 6.54 11.26 -1.78
N SER A 89 6.96 12.23 -0.98
CA SER A 89 8.09 12.04 -0.08
C SER A 89 7.73 11.34 1.22
N THR A 90 6.44 11.20 1.52
CA THR A 90 5.98 10.52 2.74
C THR A 90 5.27 9.21 2.47
N SER A 91 5.07 8.85 1.20
CA SER A 91 4.48 7.57 0.83
C SER A 91 5.57 6.52 0.74
N LEU A 92 5.31 5.35 1.34
CA LEU A 92 6.26 4.24 1.37
C LEU A 92 5.88 3.23 0.30
N ILE A 93 6.85 2.83 -0.53
CA ILE A 93 6.61 1.75 -1.49
C ILE A 93 7.31 0.49 -1.04
N ALA A 94 6.71 -0.65 -1.36
CA ALA A 94 7.28 -1.95 -1.05
C ALA A 94 7.08 -2.85 -2.25
N LEU A 95 8.19 -3.38 -2.76
CA LEU A 95 8.21 -4.21 -3.95
C LEU A 95 8.74 -5.58 -3.59
N SER A 96 8.07 -6.62 -4.06
CA SER A 96 8.53 -8.01 -3.90
C SER A 96 8.86 -8.36 -2.45
N VAL A 97 8.00 -7.96 -1.51
CA VAL A 97 8.24 -8.15 -0.08
C VAL A 97 8.40 -9.64 0.23
N GLY A 98 9.46 -9.97 0.98
CA GLY A 98 9.76 -11.35 1.33
C GLY A 98 10.55 -12.10 0.27
N MET A 99 10.89 -11.47 -0.85
CA MET A 99 11.66 -12.06 -1.93
C MET A 99 13.08 -11.49 -1.96
N PRO A 100 14.04 -12.18 -2.63
CA PRO A 100 15.43 -11.70 -2.66
C PRO A 100 15.62 -10.31 -3.26
N ASP A 101 14.72 -9.90 -4.16
CA ASP A 101 14.80 -8.59 -4.82
C ASP A 101 13.92 -7.54 -4.14
N GLN A 102 13.58 -7.74 -2.88
CA GLN A 102 12.75 -6.82 -2.12
C GLN A 102 13.33 -5.40 -2.10
N ILE A 103 12.45 -4.42 -2.34
CA ILE A 103 12.77 -3.00 -2.23
C ILE A 103 11.72 -2.35 -1.35
N ILE A 104 12.15 -1.64 -0.30
CA ILE A 104 11.25 -0.85 0.55
C ILE A 104 11.90 0.52 0.71
N GLN A 105 11.24 1.55 0.20
CA GLN A 105 11.77 2.90 0.22
C GLN A 105 10.63 3.92 0.03
N TYR A 106 10.92 5.19 0.24
CA TYR A 106 9.92 6.21 -0.03
C TYR A 106 9.72 6.40 -1.53
N ALA A 107 8.50 6.75 -1.91
CA ALA A 107 8.12 6.85 -3.32
C ALA A 107 8.98 7.85 -4.09
N SER A 108 9.41 8.92 -3.42
CA SER A 108 10.27 9.94 -4.05
C SER A 108 11.63 9.41 -4.47
N GLN A 109 12.07 8.30 -3.87
CA GLN A 109 13.37 7.70 -4.16
C GLN A 109 13.33 6.68 -5.29
N TYR A 110 12.14 6.25 -5.69
CA TYR A 110 11.99 5.23 -6.71
C TYR A 110 12.00 5.89 -8.10
N LYS A 111 12.99 5.59 -8.91
CA LYS A 111 13.22 6.29 -10.19
C LYS A 111 12.85 5.48 -11.43
N LYS A 112 12.44 4.23 -11.26
CA LYS A 112 12.07 3.40 -12.41
C LYS A 112 10.66 3.74 -12.88
N GLU A 113 10.36 3.41 -14.15
CA GLU A 113 9.06 3.72 -14.74
C GLU A 113 7.98 2.74 -14.32
N PHE A 114 8.34 1.49 -14.05
CA PHE A 114 7.39 0.43 -13.73
C PHE A 114 7.75 -0.23 -12.41
N MET A 115 6.72 -0.76 -11.76
CA MET A 115 6.87 -1.59 -10.57
C MET A 115 6.54 -3.03 -10.92
N PRO A 116 7.12 -4.02 -10.21
CA PRO A 116 6.68 -5.41 -10.37
C PRO A 116 5.22 -5.57 -9.97
N TYR A 117 4.61 -6.67 -10.41
CA TYR A 117 3.20 -6.93 -10.11
C TYR A 117 2.94 -6.92 -8.59
N PHE A 118 3.82 -7.58 -7.82
CA PHE A 118 3.71 -7.59 -6.36
C PHE A 118 4.32 -6.33 -5.79
N SER A 119 3.52 -5.26 -5.79
CA SER A 119 3.93 -3.95 -5.31
C SER A 119 2.80 -3.32 -4.51
N LEU A 120 3.17 -2.56 -3.49
CA LEU A 120 2.18 -1.82 -2.70
C LEU A 120 2.72 -0.46 -2.29
N ILE A 121 1.80 0.43 -1.97
CA ILE A 121 2.13 1.76 -1.48
C ILE A 121 1.35 2.00 -0.20
N LEU A 122 2.06 2.47 0.82
CA LEU A 122 1.45 2.84 2.09
C LEU A 122 1.47 4.36 2.20
N ILE A 123 0.30 4.96 2.43
CA ILE A 123 0.15 6.41 2.46
C ILE A 123 -0.45 6.84 3.79
N ARG A 124 0.24 7.75 4.47
CA ARG A 124 -0.25 8.45 5.64
C ARG A 124 -0.32 9.93 5.34
N PHE A 125 -1.26 10.61 5.99
CA PHE A 125 -1.51 12.05 5.75
C PHE A 125 -1.20 12.87 6.99
N ASP A 126 -0.06 12.65 7.57
CA ASP A 126 0.37 13.38 8.78
C ASP A 126 0.78 14.81 8.46
#